data_b42e640e312373cf97d53deb40e1df44
#
_entry.id   b42e640e312373cf97d53deb40e1df44
#
_cell.length_a   1.000
_cell.length_b   1.000
_cell.length_c   1.000
_cell.angle_alpha   90.00
_cell.angle_beta   90.00
_cell.angle_gamma   90.00
#
_symmetry.space_group_name_H-M   'P 1'
#
loop_
_entity.id
_entity.type
_entity.pdbx_description
1 polymer ?
#
loop_
_entity_poly.entity_id
_entity_poly.type
_entity_poly.pdbx_seq_one_letter_code
_entity_poly.pdbx_strand_id
1 'polypeptide(L)'
;MFIGFDYGTANCSVAIMQNGQPLLLKMENQSTLLPSMLCAPTREAVSEWLFRHHQVPATAAESQALLRRAVSFNREEDIDVTPSSVQFGLSSLGHYIDDPEEVYFVKSPKSFLGASGLKPQQVAMFEDLVCAMMLHIRNQAQTQVPEAIDQAVIGRPINFQGLGGDEANQQAQGILERAAHRAGFRDVIFQYEPVAAGLDFEATLTEEKRVLVVDIGGGTTDCSLLLMGPQWHNRRDRENSLLGHSGCRVGGNDLDIALAFKSLMPLLGMGGQTEKGIALPILPWWNAIAINDVPAQSDFYSSANGRFLNDMVRDAREADKVALLYKVWRQRLSYRVVRTAEESKIALSDRPEHAVSLPFISEDLATAISQEGLETALAQPLQRILEQVQLVLENGKEKPDVIYLTGGSARSPLIKKALAEQLPGIPIAGGDDFGSVTAGLARWAQVMFS
;
A
#
# COMPACT_ATOMS: atom_id res chain seq x y z
N MET A 1 6.41 -26.65 4.09
CA MET A 1 6.36 -25.69 5.24
C MET A 1 5.34 -24.58 4.97
N PHE A 2 4.57 -24.17 5.97
CA PHE A 2 3.59 -23.07 5.87
C PHE A 2 4.13 -21.76 6.44
N ILE A 3 3.62 -20.63 5.91
CA ILE A 3 3.96 -19.27 6.36
C ILE A 3 2.71 -18.42 6.55
N GLY A 4 2.80 -17.42 7.41
CA GLY A 4 1.94 -16.24 7.36
C GLY A 4 2.59 -15.19 6.46
N PHE A 5 1.83 -14.68 5.51
CA PHE A 5 2.32 -13.76 4.49
C PHE A 5 1.43 -12.51 4.42
N ASP A 6 1.92 -11.42 4.96
CA ASP A 6 1.34 -10.11 4.76
C ASP A 6 1.88 -9.50 3.45
N TYR A 7 1.08 -9.61 2.38
CA TYR A 7 1.31 -8.89 1.14
C TYR A 7 0.63 -7.52 1.22
N GLY A 8 1.26 -6.61 1.93
CA GLY A 8 0.69 -5.30 2.26
C GLY A 8 0.81 -4.26 1.13
N THR A 9 0.02 -3.20 1.21
CA THR A 9 0.05 -2.07 0.26
C THR A 9 1.33 -1.25 0.38
N ALA A 10 1.79 -0.98 1.60
CA ALA A 10 3.02 -0.20 1.85
C ALA A 10 4.24 -1.09 2.02
N ASN A 11 4.12 -2.17 2.78
CA ASN A 11 5.19 -3.12 3.08
C ASN A 11 4.67 -4.54 3.01
N CYS A 12 5.55 -5.49 2.70
CA CYS A 12 5.31 -6.92 2.77
C CYS A 12 6.17 -7.53 3.89
N SER A 13 5.67 -8.58 4.53
CA SER A 13 6.41 -9.34 5.53
C SER A 13 5.96 -10.80 5.61
N VAL A 14 6.82 -11.65 6.14
CA VAL A 14 6.59 -13.08 6.28
C VAL A 14 6.95 -13.53 7.68
N ALA A 15 6.12 -14.42 8.25
CA ALA A 15 6.43 -15.09 9.52
C ALA A 15 6.20 -16.59 9.41
N ILE A 16 7.00 -17.32 10.20
CA ILE A 16 6.85 -18.75 10.45
C ILE A 16 6.50 -18.98 11.92
N MET A 17 5.97 -20.14 12.23
CA MET A 17 5.85 -20.58 13.63
C MET A 17 7.12 -21.31 14.05
N GLN A 18 7.77 -20.82 15.10
CA GLN A 18 8.95 -21.45 15.70
C GLN A 18 8.76 -21.55 17.21
N ASN A 19 8.85 -22.77 17.76
CA ASN A 19 8.65 -23.04 19.19
C ASN A 19 7.32 -22.48 19.74
N GLY A 20 6.24 -22.54 18.96
CA GLY A 20 4.92 -22.04 19.35
C GLY A 20 4.76 -20.52 19.32
N GLN A 21 5.75 -19.79 18.83
CA GLN A 21 5.71 -18.34 18.67
C GLN A 21 5.95 -17.94 17.20
N PRO A 22 5.32 -16.85 16.71
CA PRO A 22 5.60 -16.33 15.39
C PRO A 22 7.00 -15.70 15.36
N LEU A 23 7.76 -16.03 14.33
CA LEU A 23 9.05 -15.44 14.01
C LEU A 23 8.98 -14.75 12.66
N LEU A 24 9.12 -13.43 12.64
CA LEU A 24 9.21 -12.67 11.42
C LEU A 24 10.56 -12.89 10.75
N LEU A 25 10.54 -13.24 9.47
CA LEU A 25 11.74 -13.46 8.67
C LEU A 25 12.34 -12.14 8.17
N LYS A 26 13.66 -12.13 7.97
CA LYS A 26 14.37 -10.97 7.44
C LYS A 26 14.13 -10.85 5.94
N MET A 27 13.84 -9.64 5.48
CA MET A 27 13.59 -9.36 4.07
C MET A 27 14.75 -8.56 3.46
N GLU A 28 14.79 -7.26 3.66
CA GLU A 28 15.81 -6.40 3.07
C GLU A 28 16.63 -5.69 4.16
N ASN A 29 17.95 -5.64 4.02
CA ASN A 29 18.85 -4.94 4.95
C ASN A 29 18.63 -5.29 6.44
N GLN A 30 18.36 -6.56 6.74
CA GLN A 30 18.02 -7.07 8.08
C GLN A 30 16.67 -6.56 8.63
N SER A 31 15.90 -5.80 7.86
CA SER A 31 14.51 -5.47 8.19
C SER A 31 13.61 -6.68 8.02
N THR A 32 12.57 -6.79 8.82
CA THR A 32 11.49 -7.76 8.63
C THR A 32 10.45 -7.30 7.61
N LEU A 33 10.58 -6.08 7.11
CA LEU A 33 9.71 -5.46 6.12
C LEU A 33 10.43 -5.29 4.79
N LEU A 34 9.72 -5.56 3.70
CA LEU A 34 10.08 -5.19 2.34
C LEU A 34 9.09 -4.15 1.85
N PRO A 35 9.51 -2.93 1.50
CA PRO A 35 8.61 -1.96 0.88
C PRO A 35 7.94 -2.52 -0.38
N SER A 36 6.62 -2.35 -0.50
CA SER A 36 5.81 -2.87 -1.61
C SER A 36 6.04 -2.05 -2.88
N MET A 37 7.22 -2.19 -3.45
CA MET A 37 7.62 -1.51 -4.68
C MET A 37 8.59 -2.35 -5.49
N LEU A 38 8.55 -2.14 -6.80
CA LEU A 38 9.47 -2.74 -7.75
C LEU A 38 9.80 -1.77 -8.89
N CYS A 39 10.93 -1.96 -9.52
CA CYS A 39 11.23 -1.30 -10.79
C CYS A 39 11.85 -2.28 -11.80
N ALA A 40 11.75 -1.92 -13.07
CA ALA A 40 12.35 -2.61 -14.19
C ALA A 40 12.68 -1.60 -15.29
N PRO A 41 13.52 -1.93 -16.30
CA PRO A 41 13.75 -1.05 -17.45
C PRO A 41 12.44 -0.68 -18.16
N THR A 42 11.56 -1.65 -18.32
CA THR A 42 10.22 -1.45 -18.88
C THR A 42 9.19 -2.30 -18.14
N ARG A 43 7.92 -1.98 -18.33
CA ARG A 43 6.82 -2.83 -17.87
C ARG A 43 6.89 -4.23 -18.44
N GLU A 44 7.24 -4.35 -19.70
CA GLU A 44 7.37 -5.58 -20.47
C GLU A 44 8.52 -6.46 -19.95
N ALA A 45 9.57 -5.86 -19.43
CA ALA A 45 10.71 -6.59 -18.86
C ALA A 45 10.31 -7.47 -17.67
N VAL A 46 9.27 -7.11 -16.90
CA VAL A 46 8.81 -7.92 -15.75
C VAL A 46 8.25 -9.27 -16.21
N SER A 47 7.39 -9.28 -17.24
CA SER A 47 6.81 -10.53 -17.78
C SER A 47 7.87 -11.46 -18.38
N GLU A 48 8.84 -10.89 -19.12
CA GLU A 48 9.93 -11.65 -19.73
C GLU A 48 10.91 -12.17 -18.65
N TRP A 49 11.20 -11.38 -17.61
CA TRP A 49 12.03 -11.78 -16.48
C TRP A 49 11.46 -12.98 -15.72
N LEU A 50 10.14 -12.96 -15.43
CA LEU A 50 9.46 -14.10 -14.80
C LEU A 50 9.63 -15.38 -15.62
N PHE A 51 9.45 -15.28 -16.94
CA PHE A 51 9.54 -16.45 -17.82
C PHE A 51 10.97 -16.94 -18.00
N ARG A 52 11.91 -16.05 -18.37
CA ARG A 52 13.28 -16.47 -18.72
C ARG A 52 14.13 -16.86 -17.52
N HIS A 53 14.03 -16.13 -16.43
CA HIS A 53 14.95 -16.29 -15.30
C HIS A 53 14.35 -17.08 -14.14
N HIS A 54 13.04 -17.17 -14.08
CA HIS A 54 12.35 -17.87 -12.99
C HIS A 54 11.46 -19.02 -13.46
N GLN A 55 11.37 -19.27 -14.76
CA GLN A 55 10.59 -20.37 -15.35
C GLN A 55 9.11 -20.33 -14.94
N VAL A 56 8.58 -19.15 -14.64
CA VAL A 56 7.17 -18.94 -14.30
C VAL A 56 6.36 -19.01 -15.59
N PRO A 57 5.46 -20.01 -15.76
CA PRO A 57 4.74 -20.19 -17.01
C PRO A 57 3.63 -19.15 -17.16
N ALA A 58 3.38 -18.72 -18.39
CA ALA A 58 2.19 -18.00 -18.79
C ALA A 58 1.13 -19.05 -19.22
N THR A 59 0.21 -19.38 -18.34
CA THR A 59 -0.76 -20.48 -18.58
C THR A 59 -2.05 -20.00 -19.24
N ALA A 60 -2.57 -18.83 -18.87
CA ALA A 60 -3.77 -18.24 -19.47
C ALA A 60 -3.47 -17.61 -20.84
N ALA A 61 -4.47 -17.58 -21.73
CA ALA A 61 -4.33 -17.00 -23.07
C ALA A 61 -3.87 -15.56 -23.05
N GLU A 62 -4.41 -14.75 -22.12
CA GLU A 62 -4.06 -13.35 -21.90
C GLU A 62 -2.62 -13.20 -21.44
N SER A 63 -2.16 -14.02 -20.50
CA SER A 63 -0.77 -14.01 -20.02
C SER A 63 0.21 -14.44 -21.11
N GLN A 64 -0.15 -15.41 -21.96
CA GLN A 64 0.66 -15.82 -23.11
C GLN A 64 0.74 -14.73 -24.16
N ALA A 65 -0.37 -14.02 -24.42
CA ALA A 65 -0.39 -12.88 -25.34
C ALA A 65 0.45 -11.72 -24.79
N LEU A 66 0.35 -11.44 -23.49
CA LEU A 66 1.16 -10.43 -22.81
C LEU A 66 2.66 -10.75 -22.93
N LEU A 67 3.06 -11.99 -22.62
CA LEU A 67 4.47 -12.42 -22.70
C LEU A 67 5.03 -12.30 -24.14
N ARG A 68 4.27 -12.76 -25.15
CA ARG A 68 4.72 -12.61 -26.55
C ARG A 68 4.95 -11.15 -26.94
N ARG A 69 4.05 -10.26 -26.54
CA ARG A 69 4.22 -8.81 -26.76
C ARG A 69 5.42 -8.25 -26.01
N ALA A 70 5.60 -8.67 -24.76
CA ALA A 70 6.71 -8.23 -23.92
C ALA A 70 8.06 -8.59 -24.55
N VAL A 71 8.25 -9.84 -24.96
CA VAL A 71 9.47 -10.31 -25.63
C VAL A 71 9.72 -9.58 -26.96
N SER A 72 8.65 -9.32 -27.75
CA SER A 72 8.78 -8.60 -29.01
C SER A 72 9.20 -7.14 -28.77
N PHE A 73 8.53 -6.47 -27.83
CA PHE A 73 8.80 -5.08 -27.45
C PHE A 73 10.24 -4.91 -26.95
N ASN A 74 10.67 -5.71 -25.97
CA ASN A 74 12.00 -5.61 -25.40
C ASN A 74 13.09 -5.81 -26.46
N ARG A 75 12.86 -6.73 -27.41
CA ARG A 75 13.79 -6.94 -28.53
C ARG A 75 13.81 -5.77 -29.52
N GLU A 76 12.65 -5.15 -29.80
CA GLU A 76 12.53 -4.01 -30.70
C GLU A 76 13.18 -2.75 -30.11
N GLU A 77 13.11 -2.59 -28.79
CA GLU A 77 13.70 -1.47 -28.03
C GLU A 77 15.15 -1.77 -27.55
N ASP A 78 15.74 -2.88 -27.98
CA ASP A 78 17.10 -3.31 -27.62
C ASP A 78 17.33 -3.44 -26.09
N ILE A 79 16.29 -3.89 -25.36
CA ILE A 79 16.33 -4.07 -23.91
C ILE A 79 16.79 -5.48 -23.59
N ASP A 80 17.93 -5.61 -22.95
CA ASP A 80 18.47 -6.89 -22.45
C ASP A 80 17.89 -7.18 -21.05
N VAL A 81 17.01 -8.18 -20.97
CA VAL A 81 16.40 -8.62 -19.72
C VAL A 81 17.31 -9.65 -19.03
N THR A 82 17.99 -9.21 -17.99
CA THR A 82 18.92 -10.00 -17.17
C THR A 82 18.27 -10.46 -15.85
N PRO A 83 18.86 -11.37 -15.07
CA PRO A 83 18.37 -11.74 -13.74
C PRO A 83 18.20 -10.56 -12.78
N SER A 84 18.99 -9.49 -12.95
CA SER A 84 18.96 -8.28 -12.13
C SER A 84 18.09 -7.15 -12.70
N SER A 85 17.38 -7.37 -13.80
CA SER A 85 16.56 -6.32 -14.44
C SER A 85 15.37 -5.89 -13.60
N VAL A 86 14.87 -6.76 -12.71
CA VAL A 86 13.79 -6.39 -11.80
C VAL A 86 14.33 -6.23 -10.40
N GLN A 87 14.14 -5.04 -9.82
CA GLN A 87 14.56 -4.70 -8.47
C GLN A 87 13.35 -4.50 -7.56
N PHE A 88 13.51 -4.71 -6.26
CA PHE A 88 12.43 -4.70 -5.27
C PHE A 88 12.81 -3.84 -4.07
N GLY A 89 11.80 -3.41 -3.31
CA GLY A 89 12.00 -2.69 -2.06
C GLY A 89 12.82 -1.41 -2.20
N LEU A 90 13.72 -1.14 -1.27
CA LEU A 90 14.56 0.06 -1.25
C LEU A 90 15.52 0.13 -2.44
N SER A 91 15.96 -1.03 -2.97
CA SER A 91 16.78 -1.05 -4.18
C SER A 91 16.02 -0.46 -5.37
N SER A 92 14.75 -0.83 -5.55
CA SER A 92 13.93 -0.26 -6.62
C SER A 92 13.70 1.24 -6.46
N LEU A 93 13.55 1.70 -5.22
CA LEU A 93 13.43 3.14 -4.91
C LEU A 93 14.72 3.89 -5.26
N GLY A 94 15.89 3.32 -4.95
CA GLY A 94 17.18 3.90 -5.32
C GLY A 94 17.29 4.14 -6.82
N HIS A 95 17.03 3.12 -7.64
CA HIS A 95 17.04 3.25 -9.10
C HIS A 95 16.07 4.32 -9.62
N TYR A 96 14.85 4.39 -9.06
CA TYR A 96 13.89 5.43 -9.43
C TYR A 96 14.36 6.84 -9.05
N ILE A 97 15.00 7.00 -7.88
CA ILE A 97 15.50 8.32 -7.44
C ILE A 97 16.67 8.78 -8.32
N ASP A 98 17.54 7.85 -8.72
CA ASP A 98 18.71 8.14 -9.54
C ASP A 98 18.31 8.52 -10.97
N ASP A 99 17.37 7.78 -11.58
CA ASP A 99 16.91 8.04 -12.95
C ASP A 99 15.42 7.74 -13.13
N PRO A 100 14.53 8.66 -12.72
CA PRO A 100 13.07 8.43 -12.76
C PRO A 100 12.47 8.38 -14.17
N GLU A 101 13.20 8.85 -15.20
CA GLU A 101 12.73 8.84 -16.59
C GLU A 101 13.01 7.50 -17.28
N GLU A 102 14.06 6.79 -16.88
CA GLU A 102 14.58 5.58 -17.54
C GLU A 102 14.07 4.26 -16.90
N VAL A 103 13.27 4.34 -15.84
CA VAL A 103 12.77 3.14 -15.18
C VAL A 103 11.25 3.10 -15.11
N TYR A 104 10.70 1.92 -15.35
CA TYR A 104 9.31 1.62 -14.98
C TYR A 104 9.25 1.30 -13.49
N PHE A 105 8.72 2.23 -12.70
CA PHE A 105 8.61 2.11 -11.25
C PHE A 105 7.16 1.93 -10.81
N VAL A 106 6.91 0.98 -9.92
CA VAL A 106 5.60 0.72 -9.34
C VAL A 106 5.69 0.67 -7.82
N LYS A 107 4.92 1.54 -7.16
CA LYS A 107 4.66 1.47 -5.72
C LYS A 107 3.28 0.89 -5.47
N SER A 108 3.17 0.07 -4.42
CA SER A 108 1.89 -0.46 -3.93
C SER A 108 1.08 -1.21 -5.00
N PRO A 109 1.62 -2.26 -5.66
CA PRO A 109 0.89 -2.99 -6.71
C PRO A 109 -0.47 -3.51 -6.25
N LYS A 110 -0.63 -3.85 -4.96
CA LYS A 110 -1.89 -4.28 -4.36
C LYS A 110 -3.02 -3.25 -4.53
N SER A 111 -2.70 -1.96 -4.57
CA SER A 111 -3.68 -0.87 -4.69
C SER A 111 -4.47 -0.90 -6.00
N PHE A 112 -3.95 -1.53 -7.04
CA PHE A 112 -4.54 -1.52 -8.37
C PHE A 112 -5.47 -2.70 -8.65
N LEU A 113 -5.43 -3.74 -7.82
CA LEU A 113 -6.05 -5.03 -8.12
C LEU A 113 -7.58 -4.98 -8.14
N GLY A 114 -8.19 -4.12 -7.34
CA GLY A 114 -9.63 -3.90 -7.29
C GLY A 114 -10.15 -2.78 -8.19
N ALA A 115 -9.31 -2.23 -9.09
CA ALA A 115 -9.75 -1.18 -10.00
C ALA A 115 -10.85 -1.67 -10.95
N SER A 116 -11.89 -0.87 -11.13
CA SER A 116 -13.01 -1.20 -12.01
C SER A 116 -12.65 -0.98 -13.47
N GLY A 117 -13.22 -1.79 -14.37
CA GLY A 117 -13.06 -1.63 -15.81
C GLY A 117 -11.69 -2.04 -16.35
N LEU A 118 -10.92 -2.82 -15.61
CA LEU A 118 -9.65 -3.37 -16.09
C LEU A 118 -9.89 -4.31 -17.28
N LYS A 119 -9.11 -4.10 -18.33
CA LYS A 119 -9.09 -5.02 -19.48
C LYS A 119 -8.33 -6.30 -19.10
N PRO A 120 -8.64 -7.46 -19.69
CA PRO A 120 -7.97 -8.73 -19.38
C PRO A 120 -6.43 -8.65 -19.44
N GLN A 121 -5.88 -7.86 -20.38
CA GLN A 121 -4.43 -7.64 -20.49
C GLN A 121 -3.84 -6.85 -19.30
N GLN A 122 -4.61 -5.90 -18.73
CA GLN A 122 -4.20 -5.16 -17.54
C GLN A 122 -4.23 -6.06 -16.31
N VAL A 123 -5.25 -6.92 -16.20
CA VAL A 123 -5.32 -7.94 -15.14
C VAL A 123 -4.11 -8.86 -15.20
N ALA A 124 -3.76 -9.38 -16.39
CA ALA A 124 -2.59 -10.24 -16.59
C ALA A 124 -1.28 -9.51 -16.21
N MET A 125 -1.16 -8.22 -16.55
CA MET A 125 0.00 -7.40 -16.18
C MET A 125 0.10 -7.23 -14.66
N PHE A 126 -1.00 -6.91 -13.97
CA PHE A 126 -0.99 -6.80 -12.51
C PHE A 126 -0.69 -8.13 -11.84
N GLU A 127 -1.17 -9.25 -12.39
CA GLU A 127 -0.81 -10.58 -11.93
C GLU A 127 0.69 -10.84 -12.04
N ASP A 128 1.35 -10.42 -13.13
CA ASP A 128 2.80 -10.55 -13.29
C ASP A 128 3.57 -9.69 -12.27
N LEU A 129 3.15 -8.45 -12.02
CA LEU A 129 3.77 -7.58 -11.00
C LEU A 129 3.67 -8.19 -9.60
N VAL A 130 2.49 -8.68 -9.24
CA VAL A 130 2.25 -9.33 -7.94
C VAL A 130 3.05 -10.63 -7.83
N CYS A 131 3.05 -11.44 -8.90
CA CYS A 131 3.81 -12.69 -8.96
C CYS A 131 5.31 -12.43 -8.76
N ALA A 132 5.88 -11.43 -9.42
CA ALA A 132 7.29 -11.05 -9.28
C ALA A 132 7.63 -10.68 -7.83
N MET A 133 6.78 -9.85 -7.19
CA MET A 133 6.93 -9.49 -5.78
C MET A 133 6.85 -10.72 -4.85
N MET A 134 5.81 -11.56 -5.01
CA MET A 134 5.60 -12.74 -4.17
C MET A 134 6.72 -13.76 -4.33
N LEU A 135 7.21 -13.95 -5.56
CA LEU A 135 8.32 -14.84 -5.86
C LEU A 135 9.61 -14.35 -5.19
N HIS A 136 9.91 -13.06 -5.28
CA HIS A 136 11.06 -12.45 -4.61
C HIS A 136 11.00 -12.67 -3.10
N ILE A 137 9.86 -12.35 -2.47
CA ILE A 137 9.64 -12.47 -1.03
C ILE A 137 9.75 -13.93 -0.58
N ARG A 138 9.12 -14.87 -1.32
CA ARG A 138 9.21 -16.30 -1.05
C ARG A 138 10.66 -16.80 -1.12
N ASN A 139 11.40 -16.37 -2.13
CA ASN A 139 12.81 -16.75 -2.28
C ASN A 139 13.67 -16.22 -1.14
N GLN A 140 13.45 -14.96 -0.70
CA GLN A 140 14.14 -14.39 0.46
C GLN A 140 13.81 -15.16 1.76
N ALA A 141 12.53 -15.50 1.97
CA ALA A 141 12.11 -16.31 3.10
C ALA A 141 12.73 -17.71 3.06
N GLN A 142 12.77 -18.35 1.88
CA GLN A 142 13.33 -19.69 1.68
C GLN A 142 14.82 -19.80 2.04
N THR A 143 15.59 -18.71 1.94
CA THR A 143 17.00 -18.73 2.32
C THR A 143 17.22 -18.90 3.83
N GLN A 144 16.19 -18.68 4.64
CA GLN A 144 16.28 -18.66 6.12
C GLN A 144 15.72 -19.93 6.77
N VAL A 145 15.10 -20.80 5.96
CA VAL A 145 14.48 -22.04 6.46
C VAL A 145 14.89 -23.22 5.57
N PRO A 146 15.12 -24.41 6.16
CA PRO A 146 15.56 -25.58 5.40
C PRO A 146 14.43 -26.28 4.64
N GLU A 147 13.17 -26.21 5.14
CA GLU A 147 12.04 -26.87 4.49
C GLU A 147 11.47 -26.00 3.37
N ALA A 148 10.98 -26.63 2.30
CA ALA A 148 10.36 -25.92 1.20
C ALA A 148 9.10 -25.18 1.63
N ILE A 149 9.07 -23.86 1.39
CA ILE A 149 7.90 -23.01 1.61
C ILE A 149 6.94 -23.20 0.43
N ASP A 150 5.83 -23.88 0.67
CA ASP A 150 4.83 -24.21 -0.36
C ASP A 150 3.37 -23.95 0.07
N GLN A 151 3.14 -23.54 1.31
CA GLN A 151 1.82 -23.22 1.85
C GLN A 151 1.83 -21.82 2.48
N ALA A 152 0.79 -21.04 2.25
CA ALA A 152 0.68 -19.69 2.79
C ALA A 152 -0.73 -19.33 3.23
N VAL A 153 -0.83 -18.65 4.37
CA VAL A 153 -1.99 -17.82 4.67
C VAL A 153 -1.62 -16.39 4.33
N ILE A 154 -2.35 -15.81 3.39
CA ILE A 154 -2.11 -14.47 2.86
C ILE A 154 -3.13 -13.50 3.44
N GLY A 155 -2.64 -12.35 3.93
CA GLY A 155 -3.50 -11.26 4.41
C GLY A 155 -4.27 -10.58 3.27
N ARG A 156 -5.56 -10.31 3.53
CA ARG A 156 -6.38 -9.48 2.64
C ARG A 156 -7.15 -8.44 3.45
N PRO A 157 -7.38 -7.24 2.89
CA PRO A 157 -8.28 -6.27 3.49
C PRO A 157 -9.73 -6.78 3.39
N ILE A 158 -10.62 -6.19 4.18
CA ILE A 158 -12.07 -6.43 4.06
C ILE A 158 -12.52 -5.98 2.67
N ASN A 159 -12.11 -4.76 2.27
CA ASN A 159 -12.38 -4.22 0.95
C ASN A 159 -11.07 -3.82 0.25
N PHE A 160 -10.80 -4.41 -0.91
CA PHE A 160 -9.72 -3.95 -1.77
C PHE A 160 -10.02 -2.56 -2.34
N GLN A 161 -8.97 -1.83 -2.74
CA GLN A 161 -9.13 -0.58 -3.45
C GLN A 161 -9.85 -0.80 -4.79
N GLY A 162 -10.98 -0.15 -5.00
CA GLY A 162 -11.84 -0.28 -6.18
C GLY A 162 -13.25 0.26 -5.88
N LEU A 163 -14.01 0.64 -6.88
CA LEU A 163 -15.41 1.12 -6.73
C LEU A 163 -16.44 -0.01 -6.89
N GLY A 164 -16.00 -1.20 -7.28
CA GLY A 164 -16.85 -2.31 -7.71
C GLY A 164 -17.38 -3.22 -6.60
N GLY A 165 -17.20 -2.89 -5.31
CA GLY A 165 -17.72 -3.71 -4.21
C GLY A 165 -17.22 -5.17 -4.26
N ASP A 166 -18.15 -6.13 -4.20
CA ASP A 166 -17.83 -7.56 -4.19
C ASP A 166 -17.12 -8.04 -5.46
N GLU A 167 -17.46 -7.51 -6.62
CA GLU A 167 -16.77 -7.85 -7.88
C GLU A 167 -15.30 -7.42 -7.86
N ALA A 168 -15.02 -6.20 -7.35
CA ALA A 168 -13.64 -5.72 -7.18
C ALA A 168 -12.86 -6.57 -6.17
N ASN A 169 -13.51 -6.99 -5.07
CA ASN A 169 -12.91 -7.88 -4.09
C ASN A 169 -12.57 -9.25 -4.68
N GLN A 170 -13.49 -9.83 -5.45
CA GLN A 170 -13.26 -11.13 -6.13
C GLN A 170 -12.15 -11.03 -7.17
N GLN A 171 -12.14 -9.96 -7.99
CA GLN A 171 -11.08 -9.71 -8.96
C GLN A 171 -9.70 -9.63 -8.28
N ALA A 172 -9.58 -8.79 -7.26
CA ALA A 172 -8.32 -8.58 -6.55
C ALA A 172 -7.82 -9.85 -5.87
N GLN A 173 -8.70 -10.57 -5.16
CA GLN A 173 -8.35 -11.84 -4.53
C GLN A 173 -7.93 -12.88 -5.56
N GLY A 174 -8.66 -12.98 -6.68
CA GLY A 174 -8.32 -13.92 -7.76
C GLY A 174 -6.96 -13.62 -8.38
N ILE A 175 -6.57 -12.35 -8.53
CA ILE A 175 -5.22 -11.97 -9.00
C ILE A 175 -4.17 -12.41 -7.99
N LEU A 176 -4.37 -12.14 -6.69
CA LEU A 176 -3.45 -12.54 -5.62
C LEU A 176 -3.27 -14.07 -5.57
N GLU A 177 -4.36 -14.82 -5.67
CA GLU A 177 -4.35 -16.28 -5.63
C GLU A 177 -3.56 -16.88 -6.80
N ARG A 178 -3.86 -16.44 -8.03
CA ARG A 178 -3.12 -16.91 -9.22
C ARG A 178 -1.65 -16.51 -9.17
N ALA A 179 -1.35 -15.28 -8.75
CA ALA A 179 0.02 -14.82 -8.59
C ALA A 179 0.79 -15.64 -7.54
N ALA A 180 0.16 -15.98 -6.41
CA ALA A 180 0.76 -16.81 -5.36
C ALA A 180 1.06 -18.23 -5.87
N HIS A 181 0.11 -18.86 -6.58
CA HIS A 181 0.35 -20.17 -7.19
C HIS A 181 1.50 -20.13 -8.22
N ARG A 182 1.55 -19.09 -9.05
CA ARG A 182 2.64 -18.91 -10.03
C ARG A 182 3.99 -18.61 -9.33
N ALA A 183 3.98 -17.98 -8.17
CA ALA A 183 5.18 -17.77 -7.34
C ALA A 183 5.63 -19.07 -6.61
N GLY A 184 4.88 -20.18 -6.73
CA GLY A 184 5.26 -21.50 -6.25
C GLY A 184 4.62 -21.90 -4.92
N PHE A 185 3.60 -21.22 -4.46
CA PHE A 185 2.76 -21.69 -3.37
C PHE A 185 1.75 -22.74 -3.89
N ARG A 186 1.73 -23.92 -3.27
CA ARG A 186 0.80 -25.00 -3.63
C ARG A 186 -0.57 -24.77 -3.02
N ASP A 187 -0.59 -24.45 -1.73
CA ASP A 187 -1.82 -24.26 -0.96
C ASP A 187 -1.85 -22.80 -0.44
N VAL A 188 -2.91 -22.09 -0.77
CA VAL A 188 -3.12 -20.68 -0.42
C VAL A 188 -4.46 -20.51 0.28
N ILE A 189 -4.46 -19.87 1.43
CA ILE A 189 -5.65 -19.48 2.18
C ILE A 189 -5.58 -17.98 2.43
N PHE A 190 -6.70 -17.29 2.36
CA PHE A 190 -6.80 -15.87 2.71
C PHE A 190 -7.42 -15.68 4.09
N GLN A 191 -6.88 -14.72 4.84
CA GLN A 191 -7.46 -14.25 6.10
C GLN A 191 -7.57 -12.73 6.08
N TYR A 192 -8.62 -12.20 6.68
CA TYR A 192 -8.76 -10.75 6.87
C TYR A 192 -7.65 -10.21 7.77
N GLU A 193 -6.98 -9.15 7.31
CA GLU A 193 -5.87 -8.51 8.01
C GLU A 193 -6.23 -8.09 9.46
N PRO A 194 -7.39 -7.45 9.73
CA PRO A 194 -7.74 -7.10 11.10
C PRO A 194 -8.04 -8.33 11.98
N VAL A 195 -8.57 -9.41 11.40
CA VAL A 195 -8.73 -10.67 12.13
C VAL A 195 -7.37 -11.26 12.48
N ALA A 196 -6.46 -11.30 11.52
CA ALA A 196 -5.10 -11.79 11.73
C ALA A 196 -4.38 -10.98 12.83
N ALA A 197 -4.40 -9.64 12.73
CA ALA A 197 -3.84 -8.78 13.77
C ALA A 197 -4.40 -9.08 15.17
N GLY A 198 -5.72 -9.31 15.24
CA GLY A 198 -6.39 -9.70 16.45
C GLY A 198 -5.94 -11.04 17.02
N LEU A 199 -5.61 -12.03 16.17
CA LEU A 199 -5.12 -13.34 16.63
C LEU A 199 -3.79 -13.25 17.39
N ASP A 200 -2.93 -12.32 17.01
CA ASP A 200 -1.69 -12.08 17.74
C ASP A 200 -1.97 -11.44 19.10
N PHE A 201 -2.84 -10.45 19.15
CA PHE A 201 -3.28 -9.84 20.40
C PHE A 201 -4.03 -10.82 21.31
N GLU A 202 -4.89 -11.67 20.76
CA GLU A 202 -5.65 -12.70 21.49
C GLU A 202 -4.73 -13.61 22.31
N ALA A 203 -3.55 -13.93 21.79
CA ALA A 203 -2.57 -14.77 22.49
C ALA A 203 -2.08 -14.15 23.81
N THR A 204 -2.31 -12.86 24.04
CA THR A 204 -1.95 -12.15 25.28
C THR A 204 -3.09 -12.06 26.29
N LEU A 205 -4.32 -12.41 25.88
CA LEU A 205 -5.51 -12.29 26.72
C LEU A 205 -5.65 -13.47 27.68
N THR A 206 -6.03 -13.16 28.91
CA THR A 206 -6.30 -14.14 29.98
C THR A 206 -7.80 -14.38 30.23
N GLU A 207 -8.65 -13.54 29.63
CA GLU A 207 -10.12 -13.59 29.69
C GLU A 207 -10.72 -13.18 28.37
N GLU A 208 -12.00 -13.49 28.15
CA GLU A 208 -12.73 -13.04 26.97
C GLU A 208 -12.92 -11.52 26.97
N LYS A 209 -12.63 -10.88 25.84
CA LYS A 209 -12.86 -9.45 25.60
C LYS A 209 -13.47 -9.19 24.23
N ARG A 210 -14.24 -8.13 24.16
CA ARG A 210 -14.67 -7.53 22.88
C ARG A 210 -13.57 -6.60 22.44
N VAL A 211 -12.83 -7.01 21.43
CA VAL A 211 -11.67 -6.27 20.90
C VAL A 211 -12.10 -5.57 19.61
N LEU A 212 -12.03 -4.25 19.60
CA LEU A 212 -12.10 -3.48 18.36
C LEU A 212 -10.72 -3.40 17.74
N VAL A 213 -10.48 -4.19 16.73
CA VAL A 213 -9.25 -4.11 15.93
C VAL A 213 -9.42 -3.02 14.88
N VAL A 214 -8.50 -2.06 14.86
CA VAL A 214 -8.41 -0.99 13.85
C VAL A 214 -7.07 -1.12 13.17
N ASP A 215 -7.07 -1.63 11.95
CA ASP A 215 -5.89 -1.80 11.11
C ASP A 215 -5.83 -0.69 10.06
N ILE A 216 -4.83 0.19 10.19
CA ILE A 216 -4.61 1.30 9.26
C ILE A 216 -3.36 1.01 8.45
N GLY A 217 -3.58 0.31 7.34
CA GLY A 217 -2.55 -0.04 6.37
C GLY A 217 -2.13 1.13 5.48
N GLY A 218 -1.34 0.83 4.45
CA GLY A 218 -0.89 1.85 3.50
C GLY A 218 -2.00 2.38 2.58
N GLY A 219 -2.98 1.54 2.24
CA GLY A 219 -4.05 1.89 1.28
C GLY A 219 -5.46 1.69 1.77
N THR A 220 -5.65 0.99 2.89
CA THR A 220 -6.96 0.69 3.47
C THR A 220 -6.95 0.93 4.98
N THR A 221 -8.13 1.16 5.52
CA THR A 221 -8.43 1.03 6.94
C THR A 221 -9.50 -0.02 7.09
N ASP A 222 -9.21 -1.04 7.86
CA ASP A 222 -10.09 -2.17 8.13
C ASP A 222 -10.36 -2.26 9.63
N CYS A 223 -11.63 -2.36 10.01
CA CYS A 223 -12.08 -2.42 11.38
C CYS A 223 -12.89 -3.69 11.63
N SER A 224 -12.62 -4.37 12.74
CA SER A 224 -13.40 -5.55 13.15
C SER A 224 -13.64 -5.55 14.65
N LEU A 225 -14.87 -5.82 15.06
CA LEU A 225 -15.21 -6.07 16.46
C LEU A 225 -15.29 -7.58 16.68
N LEU A 226 -14.46 -8.09 17.55
CA LEU A 226 -14.25 -9.53 17.74
C LEU A 226 -14.35 -9.92 19.21
N LEU A 227 -14.95 -11.10 19.49
CA LEU A 227 -14.78 -11.80 20.74
C LEU A 227 -13.45 -12.54 20.71
N MET A 228 -12.57 -12.24 21.64
CA MET A 228 -11.22 -12.79 21.72
C MET A 228 -10.92 -13.25 23.15
N GLY A 229 -10.13 -14.31 23.27
CA GLY A 229 -9.71 -14.84 24.55
C GLY A 229 -9.35 -16.33 24.50
N PRO A 230 -8.96 -16.93 25.65
CA PRO A 230 -8.46 -18.31 25.69
C PRO A 230 -9.39 -19.36 25.08
N GLN A 231 -10.71 -19.16 25.17
CA GLN A 231 -11.69 -20.09 24.60
C GLN A 231 -11.74 -20.08 23.06
N TRP A 232 -11.15 -19.08 22.43
CA TRP A 232 -11.08 -18.95 20.99
C TRP A 232 -9.76 -19.43 20.39
N HIS A 233 -8.76 -19.70 21.22
CA HIS A 233 -7.46 -20.15 20.77
C HIS A 233 -7.56 -21.45 19.94
N ASN A 234 -6.88 -21.49 18.81
CA ASN A 234 -6.78 -22.65 17.91
C ASN A 234 -8.13 -23.15 17.33
N ARG A 235 -9.19 -22.40 17.43
CA ARG A 235 -10.46 -22.74 16.79
C ARG A 235 -10.44 -22.37 15.31
N ARG A 236 -10.78 -23.32 14.43
CA ARG A 236 -10.98 -23.07 12.99
C ARG A 236 -12.31 -22.36 12.72
N ASP A 237 -13.35 -22.74 13.47
CA ASP A 237 -14.66 -22.07 13.42
C ASP A 237 -14.68 -20.88 14.37
N ARG A 238 -14.68 -19.67 13.76
CA ARG A 238 -14.68 -18.39 14.46
C ARG A 238 -15.78 -17.46 13.98
N GLU A 239 -16.75 -17.96 13.22
CA GLU A 239 -17.84 -17.13 12.67
C GLU A 239 -18.56 -16.38 13.79
N ASN A 240 -18.83 -17.05 14.91
CA ASN A 240 -19.50 -16.43 16.06
C ASN A 240 -18.63 -15.46 16.86
N SER A 241 -17.32 -15.39 16.60
CA SER A 241 -16.44 -14.41 17.26
C SER A 241 -16.45 -13.06 16.56
N LEU A 242 -16.82 -12.98 15.27
CA LEU A 242 -16.89 -11.74 14.52
C LEU A 242 -18.25 -11.08 14.73
N LEU A 243 -18.27 -10.01 15.53
CA LEU A 243 -19.50 -9.28 15.87
C LEU A 243 -19.86 -8.24 14.82
N GLY A 244 -18.86 -7.64 14.18
CA GLY A 244 -19.04 -6.66 13.13
C GLY A 244 -17.72 -6.33 12.44
N HIS A 245 -17.80 -5.86 11.21
CA HIS A 245 -16.65 -5.40 10.45
C HIS A 245 -17.04 -4.27 9.50
N SER A 246 -16.06 -3.45 9.14
CA SER A 246 -16.15 -2.46 8.08
C SER A 246 -14.76 -2.15 7.54
N GLY A 247 -14.69 -1.53 6.38
CA GLY A 247 -13.42 -1.11 5.82
C GLY A 247 -13.60 -0.05 4.74
N CYS A 248 -12.62 0.82 4.61
CA CYS A 248 -12.57 1.84 3.56
C CYS A 248 -11.20 1.90 2.89
N ARG A 249 -11.20 2.54 1.71
CA ARG A 249 -9.99 2.75 0.90
C ARG A 249 -9.29 4.05 1.27
N VAL A 250 -9.01 4.20 2.54
CA VAL A 250 -8.20 5.29 3.09
C VAL A 250 -7.14 4.65 3.96
N GLY A 251 -5.89 4.96 3.70
CA GLY A 251 -4.76 4.46 4.47
C GLY A 251 -3.63 5.48 4.52
N GLY A 252 -2.45 5.05 4.92
CA GLY A 252 -1.28 5.90 5.09
C GLY A 252 -0.93 6.72 3.84
N ASN A 253 -1.04 6.11 2.64
CA ASN A 253 -0.78 6.81 1.39
C ASN A 253 -1.75 7.98 1.15
N ASP A 254 -3.01 7.84 1.56
CA ASP A 254 -4.01 8.91 1.41
C ASP A 254 -3.72 10.07 2.36
N LEU A 255 -3.19 9.77 3.56
CA LEU A 255 -2.70 10.77 4.49
C LEU A 255 -1.52 11.56 3.90
N ASP A 256 -0.57 10.86 3.26
CA ASP A 256 0.59 11.48 2.61
C ASP A 256 0.18 12.35 1.42
N ILE A 257 -0.73 11.87 0.58
CA ILE A 257 -1.31 12.60 -0.55
C ILE A 257 -2.05 13.86 -0.05
N ALA A 258 -2.86 13.74 1.01
CA ALA A 258 -3.58 14.87 1.56
C ALA A 258 -2.63 15.96 2.10
N LEU A 259 -1.55 15.55 2.77
CA LEU A 259 -0.52 16.47 3.25
C LEU A 259 0.22 17.13 2.08
N ALA A 260 0.63 16.36 1.07
CA ALA A 260 1.26 16.88 -0.14
C ALA A 260 0.35 17.90 -0.84
N PHE A 261 -0.93 17.57 -0.98
CA PHE A 261 -1.91 18.44 -1.63
C PHE A 261 -2.05 19.78 -0.93
N LYS A 262 -2.22 19.77 0.39
CA LYS A 262 -2.47 20.97 1.18
C LYS A 262 -1.22 21.82 1.41
N SER A 263 -0.05 21.17 1.56
CA SER A 263 1.16 21.86 2.01
C SER A 263 2.21 22.06 0.90
N LEU A 264 2.30 21.15 -0.07
CA LEU A 264 3.34 21.20 -1.10
C LEU A 264 2.83 21.72 -2.44
N MET A 265 1.61 21.37 -2.87
CA MET A 265 1.07 21.81 -4.15
C MET A 265 0.89 23.31 -4.28
N PRO A 266 0.58 24.10 -3.22
CA PRO A 266 0.58 25.55 -3.30
C PRO A 266 1.94 26.14 -3.71
N LEU A 267 3.06 25.52 -3.34
CA LEU A 267 4.40 25.93 -3.76
C LEU A 267 4.61 25.83 -5.28
N LEU A 268 3.86 24.93 -5.92
CA LEU A 268 3.89 24.70 -7.36
C LEU A 268 2.76 25.46 -8.09
N GLY A 269 2.20 26.50 -7.47
CA GLY A 269 1.21 27.38 -8.09
C GLY A 269 -0.24 26.96 -7.98
N MET A 270 -0.57 25.91 -7.19
CA MET A 270 -1.98 25.53 -6.93
C MET A 270 -2.74 26.68 -6.27
N GLY A 271 -3.95 26.95 -6.75
CA GLY A 271 -4.78 28.06 -6.27
C GLY A 271 -4.46 29.40 -6.95
N GLY A 272 -3.49 29.42 -7.88
CA GLY A 272 -3.16 30.60 -8.68
C GLY A 272 -4.21 30.96 -9.71
N GLN A 273 -3.96 32.04 -10.45
CA GLN A 273 -4.84 32.59 -11.49
C GLN A 273 -4.06 32.85 -12.78
N THR A 274 -4.80 32.87 -13.88
CA THR A 274 -4.27 33.39 -15.16
C THR A 274 -4.03 34.88 -15.09
N GLU A 275 -3.30 35.45 -16.05
CA GLU A 275 -3.15 36.91 -16.24
C GLU A 275 -4.51 37.65 -16.32
N LYS A 276 -5.53 36.96 -16.78
CA LYS A 276 -6.91 37.51 -16.87
C LYS A 276 -7.72 37.36 -15.57
N GLY A 277 -7.13 36.83 -14.49
CA GLY A 277 -7.79 36.65 -13.22
C GLY A 277 -8.71 35.42 -13.13
N ILE A 278 -8.63 34.48 -14.08
CA ILE A 278 -9.38 33.24 -14.05
C ILE A 278 -8.61 32.24 -13.20
N ALA A 279 -9.29 31.57 -12.26
CA ALA A 279 -8.67 30.54 -11.42
C ALA A 279 -8.11 29.38 -12.26
N LEU A 280 -6.91 28.94 -11.93
CA LEU A 280 -6.32 27.75 -12.55
C LEU A 280 -7.08 26.49 -12.08
N PRO A 281 -7.28 25.49 -12.99
CA PRO A 281 -7.95 24.25 -12.61
C PRO A 281 -7.11 23.46 -11.61
N ILE A 282 -7.74 22.91 -10.59
CA ILE A 282 -7.06 22.20 -9.48
C ILE A 282 -6.62 20.77 -9.83
N LEU A 283 -7.30 20.14 -10.80
CA LEU A 283 -7.12 18.72 -11.12
C LEU A 283 -5.68 18.32 -11.49
N PRO A 284 -4.88 19.13 -12.22
CA PRO A 284 -3.49 18.78 -12.51
C PRO A 284 -2.61 18.57 -11.27
N TRP A 285 -2.80 19.39 -10.22
CA TRP A 285 -2.06 19.24 -8.97
C TRP A 285 -2.49 18.01 -8.19
N TRP A 286 -3.80 17.68 -8.21
CA TRP A 286 -4.29 16.43 -7.63
C TRP A 286 -3.72 15.22 -8.36
N ASN A 287 -3.84 15.18 -9.68
CA ASN A 287 -3.35 14.07 -10.49
C ASN A 287 -1.83 13.88 -10.36
N ALA A 288 -1.08 14.97 -10.13
CA ALA A 288 0.37 14.92 -9.91
C ALA A 288 0.78 14.08 -8.69
N ILE A 289 -0.05 14.04 -7.66
CA ILE A 289 0.29 13.38 -6.38
C ILE A 289 -0.59 12.16 -6.06
N ALA A 290 -1.64 11.91 -6.81
CA ALA A 290 -2.53 10.75 -6.62
C ALA A 290 -1.84 9.44 -7.06
N ILE A 291 -0.71 9.11 -6.44
CA ILE A 291 0.17 7.99 -6.83
C ILE A 291 -0.44 6.60 -6.63
N ASN A 292 -1.54 6.50 -5.90
CA ASN A 292 -2.33 5.29 -5.67
C ASN A 292 -3.57 5.21 -6.59
N ASP A 293 -3.72 6.13 -7.55
CA ASP A 293 -4.82 6.18 -8.52
C ASP A 293 -4.26 6.07 -9.96
N VAL A 294 -4.43 4.89 -10.58
CA VAL A 294 -3.90 4.60 -11.93
C VAL A 294 -4.46 5.54 -13.00
N PRO A 295 -5.78 5.79 -13.08
CA PRO A 295 -6.35 6.78 -13.98
C PRO A 295 -5.73 8.17 -13.82
N ALA A 296 -5.66 8.68 -12.58
CA ALA A 296 -5.10 9.99 -12.30
C ALA A 296 -3.63 10.11 -12.73
N GLN A 297 -2.82 9.08 -12.46
CA GLN A 297 -1.42 9.06 -12.88
C GLN A 297 -1.27 8.92 -14.41
N SER A 298 -2.12 8.10 -15.05
CA SER A 298 -2.14 7.98 -16.50
C SER A 298 -2.50 9.29 -17.17
N ASP A 299 -3.50 10.00 -16.65
CA ASP A 299 -3.91 11.32 -17.12
C ASP A 299 -2.80 12.35 -16.91
N PHE A 300 -2.19 12.36 -15.71
CA PHE A 300 -1.12 13.30 -15.40
C PHE A 300 0.05 13.16 -16.37
N TYR A 301 0.51 11.94 -16.63
CA TYR A 301 1.67 11.67 -17.48
C TYR A 301 1.33 11.56 -18.98
N SER A 302 0.10 11.84 -19.37
CA SER A 302 -0.27 11.86 -20.80
C SER A 302 0.39 13.01 -21.56
N SER A 303 0.71 12.79 -22.83
CA SER A 303 1.23 13.86 -23.72
C SER A 303 0.24 15.02 -23.89
N ALA A 304 -1.07 14.76 -23.78
CA ALA A 304 -2.10 15.79 -23.82
C ALA A 304 -1.99 16.71 -22.60
N ASN A 305 -1.83 16.15 -21.39
CA ASN A 305 -1.64 16.93 -20.17
C ASN A 305 -0.32 17.70 -20.21
N GLY A 306 0.76 17.12 -20.73
CA GLY A 306 2.02 17.84 -20.89
C GLY A 306 1.90 19.12 -21.73
N ARG A 307 1.15 19.07 -22.83
CA ARG A 307 0.82 20.27 -23.63
C ARG A 307 -0.02 21.24 -22.83
N PHE A 308 -1.06 20.77 -22.15
CA PHE A 308 -1.92 21.59 -21.31
C PHE A 308 -1.15 22.30 -20.19
N LEU A 309 -0.26 21.60 -19.48
CA LEU A 309 0.59 22.21 -18.45
C LEU A 309 1.52 23.28 -19.04
N ASN A 310 2.11 23.05 -20.21
CA ASN A 310 2.96 24.03 -20.86
C ASN A 310 2.17 25.30 -21.28
N ASP A 311 0.93 25.15 -21.74
CA ASP A 311 0.05 26.29 -22.04
C ASP A 311 -0.36 27.01 -20.75
N MET A 312 -0.66 26.28 -19.69
CA MET A 312 -1.00 26.83 -18.37
C MET A 312 0.16 27.66 -17.80
N VAL A 313 1.42 27.26 -17.99
CA VAL A 313 2.60 28.04 -17.60
C VAL A 313 2.60 29.40 -18.29
N ARG A 314 2.25 29.45 -19.59
CA ARG A 314 2.21 30.71 -20.36
C ARG A 314 1.10 31.66 -19.91
N ASP A 315 -0.03 31.09 -19.48
CA ASP A 315 -1.22 31.85 -19.12
C ASP A 315 -1.25 32.26 -17.65
N ALA A 316 -0.45 31.62 -16.81
CA ALA A 316 -0.46 31.82 -15.36
C ALA A 316 0.22 33.14 -14.96
N ARG A 317 -0.38 33.88 -14.00
CA ARG A 317 0.22 35.06 -13.37
C ARG A 317 1.51 34.73 -12.63
N GLU A 318 1.57 33.57 -11.98
CA GLU A 318 2.76 33.04 -11.31
C GLU A 318 3.38 31.91 -12.15
N ALA A 319 3.79 32.24 -13.38
CA ALA A 319 4.32 31.28 -14.35
C ALA A 319 5.47 30.43 -13.78
N ASP A 320 6.36 31.04 -13.00
CA ASP A 320 7.52 30.34 -12.39
C ASP A 320 7.08 29.20 -11.47
N LYS A 321 6.02 29.40 -10.68
CA LYS A 321 5.48 28.34 -9.80
C LYS A 321 4.83 27.22 -10.60
N VAL A 322 4.02 27.56 -11.61
CA VAL A 322 3.36 26.55 -12.47
C VAL A 322 4.40 25.77 -13.29
N ALA A 323 5.51 26.38 -13.66
CA ALA A 323 6.63 25.70 -14.31
C ALA A 323 7.25 24.58 -13.43
N LEU A 324 7.18 24.70 -12.10
CA LEU A 324 7.61 23.64 -11.19
C LEU A 324 6.70 22.40 -11.28
N LEU A 325 5.39 22.59 -11.45
CA LEU A 325 4.47 21.46 -11.71
C LEU A 325 4.77 20.80 -13.06
N TYR A 326 5.06 21.60 -14.10
CA TYR A 326 5.49 21.08 -15.41
C TYR A 326 6.79 20.27 -15.29
N LYS A 327 7.74 20.71 -14.45
CA LYS A 327 8.96 19.95 -14.14
C LYS A 327 8.65 18.63 -13.46
N VAL A 328 7.70 18.58 -12.50
CA VAL A 328 7.24 17.32 -11.87
C VAL A 328 6.71 16.36 -12.94
N TRP A 329 5.90 16.84 -13.89
CA TRP A 329 5.41 16.05 -15.01
C TRP A 329 6.55 15.54 -15.87
N ARG A 330 7.43 16.43 -16.31
CA ARG A 330 8.52 16.11 -17.25
C ARG A 330 9.50 15.09 -16.68
N GLN A 331 9.90 15.24 -15.42
CA GLN A 331 10.91 14.42 -14.74
C GLN A 331 10.31 13.32 -13.87
N ARG A 332 9.03 13.02 -14.01
CA ARG A 332 8.32 11.95 -13.29
C ARG A 332 8.50 11.98 -11.76
N LEU A 333 8.44 13.16 -11.15
CA LEU A 333 8.77 13.38 -9.73
C LEU A 333 7.61 13.17 -8.75
N SER A 334 6.42 12.77 -9.20
CA SER A 334 5.22 12.59 -8.36
C SER A 334 5.51 11.83 -7.07
N TYR A 335 6.16 10.68 -7.19
CA TYR A 335 6.47 9.85 -6.04
C TYR A 335 7.43 10.53 -5.05
N ARG A 336 8.46 11.25 -5.56
CA ARG A 336 9.39 12.01 -4.69
C ARG A 336 8.68 13.09 -3.88
N VAL A 337 7.71 13.78 -4.48
CA VAL A 337 6.89 14.79 -3.78
C VAL A 337 6.07 14.16 -2.66
N VAL A 338 5.37 13.04 -2.95
CA VAL A 338 4.58 12.33 -1.93
C VAL A 338 5.47 11.72 -0.85
N ARG A 339 6.64 11.21 -1.21
CA ARG A 339 7.63 10.71 -0.25
C ARG A 339 8.09 11.80 0.72
N THR A 340 8.31 13.03 0.23
CA THR A 340 8.64 14.16 1.10
C THR A 340 7.50 14.48 2.09
N ALA A 341 6.24 14.34 1.67
CA ALA A 341 5.09 14.51 2.57
C ALA A 341 5.01 13.37 3.61
N GLU A 342 5.27 12.11 3.22
CA GLU A 342 5.35 10.96 4.13
C GLU A 342 6.41 11.18 5.22
N GLU A 343 7.61 11.60 4.84
CA GLU A 343 8.71 11.91 5.77
C GLU A 343 8.34 13.07 6.71
N SER A 344 7.66 14.09 6.18
CA SER A 344 7.17 15.22 6.98
C SER A 344 6.09 14.79 7.98
N LYS A 345 5.13 13.96 7.57
CA LYS A 345 4.11 13.39 8.45
C LYS A 345 4.75 12.60 9.61
N ILE A 346 5.74 11.78 9.32
CA ILE A 346 6.46 11.00 10.33
C ILE A 346 7.20 11.93 11.29
N ALA A 347 7.92 12.93 10.79
CA ALA A 347 8.65 13.89 11.61
C ALA A 347 7.73 14.72 12.54
N LEU A 348 6.54 15.07 12.05
CA LEU A 348 5.53 15.82 12.82
C LEU A 348 4.83 14.99 13.90
N SER A 349 5.03 13.68 13.96
CA SER A 349 4.57 12.86 15.08
C SER A 349 5.29 13.20 16.38
N ASP A 350 6.54 13.68 16.30
CA ASP A 350 7.40 13.95 17.46
C ASP A 350 7.82 15.43 17.57
N ARG A 351 7.46 16.26 16.58
CA ARG A 351 7.90 17.66 16.50
C ARG A 351 6.73 18.60 16.21
N PRO A 352 6.69 19.81 16.79
CA PRO A 352 5.62 20.77 16.55
C PRO A 352 5.65 21.36 15.13
N GLU A 353 6.82 21.35 14.50
CA GLU A 353 7.06 21.88 13.16
C GLU A 353 8.15 21.10 12.45
N HIS A 354 8.07 20.98 11.14
CA HIS A 354 9.06 20.35 10.28
C HIS A 354 9.38 21.23 9.08
N ALA A 355 10.67 21.52 8.88
CA ALA A 355 11.17 22.19 7.70
C ALA A 355 11.24 21.19 6.53
N VAL A 356 10.60 21.54 5.42
CA VAL A 356 10.49 20.70 4.21
C VAL A 356 11.23 21.38 3.07
N SER A 357 12.07 20.62 2.37
CA SER A 357 12.80 21.09 1.21
C SER A 357 12.57 20.16 0.02
N LEU A 358 12.44 20.73 -1.18
CA LEU A 358 12.20 20.04 -2.44
C LEU A 358 13.31 20.37 -3.47
N PRO A 359 14.60 20.15 -3.14
CA PRO A 359 15.73 20.59 -3.99
C PRO A 359 15.74 19.89 -5.34
N PHE A 360 15.13 18.72 -5.46
CA PHE A 360 14.98 17.99 -6.72
C PHE A 360 14.01 18.68 -7.70
N ILE A 361 13.16 19.60 -7.21
CA ILE A 361 12.31 20.46 -8.06
C ILE A 361 13.02 21.80 -8.28
N SER A 362 13.45 22.48 -7.19
CA SER A 362 14.22 23.71 -7.26
C SER A 362 15.06 23.85 -5.98
N GLU A 363 16.32 24.28 -6.10
CA GLU A 363 17.28 24.33 -4.99
C GLU A 363 16.75 25.10 -3.77
N ASP A 364 16.03 26.20 -4.00
CA ASP A 364 15.51 27.08 -2.94
C ASP A 364 14.05 26.75 -2.56
N LEU A 365 13.45 25.69 -3.12
CA LEU A 365 12.05 25.36 -2.87
C LEU A 365 11.90 24.71 -1.49
N ALA A 366 11.44 25.48 -0.53
CA ALA A 366 11.26 25.03 0.85
C ALA A 366 10.03 25.66 1.50
N THR A 367 9.54 25.01 2.54
CA THR A 367 8.45 25.49 3.42
C THR A 367 8.61 24.89 4.82
N ALA A 368 7.75 25.29 5.74
CA ALA A 368 7.59 24.63 7.03
C ALA A 368 6.15 24.15 7.19
N ILE A 369 5.98 22.99 7.80
CA ILE A 369 4.67 22.41 8.11
C ILE A 369 4.57 22.26 9.62
N SER A 370 3.51 22.83 10.22
CA SER A 370 3.21 22.68 11.64
C SER A 370 2.30 21.48 11.90
N GLN A 371 2.20 21.05 13.17
CA GLN A 371 1.19 20.04 13.57
C GLN A 371 -0.24 20.51 13.28
N GLU A 372 -0.56 21.79 13.44
CA GLU A 372 -1.87 22.36 13.07
C GLU A 372 -2.12 22.25 11.56
N GLY A 373 -1.09 22.52 10.75
CA GLY A 373 -1.13 22.30 9.30
C GLY A 373 -1.37 20.85 8.93
N LEU A 374 -0.72 19.92 9.64
CA LEU A 374 -0.93 18.48 9.50
C LEU A 374 -2.38 18.10 9.87
N GLU A 375 -2.88 18.51 11.04
CA GLU A 375 -4.25 18.25 11.48
C GLU A 375 -5.27 18.74 10.44
N THR A 376 -5.08 19.94 9.92
CA THR A 376 -5.94 20.52 8.87
C THR A 376 -5.88 19.71 7.57
N ALA A 377 -4.70 19.29 7.16
CA ALA A 377 -4.53 18.51 5.94
C ALA A 377 -5.16 17.13 6.04
N LEU A 378 -5.07 16.48 7.19
CA LEU A 378 -5.55 15.12 7.43
C LEU A 378 -7.01 15.05 7.89
N ALA A 379 -7.70 16.15 8.12
CA ALA A 379 -9.07 16.17 8.68
C ALA A 379 -10.06 15.29 7.89
N GLN A 380 -10.05 15.37 6.56
CA GLN A 380 -10.97 14.61 5.72
C GLN A 380 -10.65 13.11 5.68
N PRO A 381 -9.42 12.65 5.39
CA PRO A 381 -9.14 11.22 5.44
C PRO A 381 -9.28 10.63 6.85
N LEU A 382 -8.95 11.38 7.91
CA LEU A 382 -9.13 10.95 9.28
C LEU A 382 -10.61 10.73 9.62
N GLN A 383 -11.49 11.65 9.21
CA GLN A 383 -12.92 11.50 9.39
C GLN A 383 -13.45 10.21 8.75
N ARG A 384 -13.00 9.88 7.54
CA ARG A 384 -13.38 8.63 6.86
C ARG A 384 -12.95 7.38 7.61
N ILE A 385 -11.78 7.42 8.26
CA ILE A 385 -11.30 6.34 9.14
C ILE A 385 -12.23 6.20 10.35
N LEU A 386 -12.58 7.31 11.01
CA LEU A 386 -13.44 7.31 12.18
C LEU A 386 -14.88 6.85 11.87
N GLU A 387 -15.38 7.14 10.67
CA GLU A 387 -16.66 6.61 10.18
C GLU A 387 -16.69 5.08 10.12
N GLN A 388 -15.55 4.43 9.79
CA GLN A 388 -15.48 2.97 9.79
C GLN A 388 -15.59 2.40 11.21
N VAL A 389 -14.95 3.03 12.16
CA VAL A 389 -15.07 2.66 13.58
C VAL A 389 -16.53 2.73 14.03
N GLN A 390 -17.24 3.79 13.69
CA GLN A 390 -18.65 3.94 14.03
C GLN A 390 -19.51 2.85 13.36
N LEU A 391 -19.30 2.58 12.07
CA LEU A 391 -20.04 1.55 11.33
C LEU A 391 -19.87 0.15 11.95
N VAL A 392 -18.67 -0.19 12.39
CA VAL A 392 -18.44 -1.47 13.09
C VAL A 392 -19.22 -1.57 14.38
N LEU A 393 -19.27 -0.52 15.16
CA LEU A 393 -20.01 -0.50 16.43
C LEU A 393 -21.53 -0.58 16.22
N GLU A 394 -22.05 0.09 15.20
CA GLU A 394 -23.46 0.01 14.82
C GLU A 394 -23.83 -1.40 14.34
N ASN A 395 -22.99 -2.04 13.55
CA ASN A 395 -23.18 -3.40 13.06
C ASN A 395 -23.07 -4.44 14.19
N GLY A 396 -22.08 -4.30 15.05
CA GLY A 396 -21.82 -5.21 16.16
C GLY A 396 -22.75 -5.05 17.35
N LYS A 397 -23.43 -3.90 17.48
CA LYS A 397 -24.36 -3.54 18.59
C LYS A 397 -23.78 -3.71 19.99
N GLU A 398 -22.48 -3.77 20.11
CA GLU A 398 -21.73 -4.04 21.32
C GLU A 398 -20.63 -2.98 21.50
N LYS A 399 -20.33 -2.62 22.76
CA LYS A 399 -19.20 -1.74 23.06
C LYS A 399 -17.92 -2.57 23.19
N PRO A 400 -16.79 -2.10 22.65
CA PRO A 400 -15.51 -2.76 22.86
C PRO A 400 -15.03 -2.57 24.30
N ASP A 401 -14.30 -3.57 24.79
CA ASP A 401 -13.58 -3.50 26.07
C ASP A 401 -12.17 -2.92 25.89
N VAL A 402 -11.64 -3.03 24.66
CA VAL A 402 -10.33 -2.49 24.27
C VAL A 402 -10.30 -2.20 22.78
N ILE A 403 -9.57 -1.17 22.38
CA ILE A 403 -9.20 -0.89 20.98
C ILE A 403 -7.80 -1.46 20.76
N TYR A 404 -7.64 -2.35 19.79
CA TYR A 404 -6.33 -2.80 19.33
C TYR A 404 -5.99 -2.11 18.02
N LEU A 405 -5.04 -1.17 18.09
CA LEU A 405 -4.62 -0.34 16.96
C LEU A 405 -3.36 -0.92 16.33
N THR A 406 -3.39 -1.18 15.02
CA THR A 406 -2.30 -1.79 14.25
C THR A 406 -2.16 -1.15 12.86
N GLY A 407 -1.13 -1.58 12.13
CA GLY A 407 -0.75 -1.00 10.84
C GLY A 407 0.24 0.16 10.96
N GLY A 408 0.91 0.49 9.87
CA GLY A 408 1.99 1.50 9.87
C GLY A 408 1.58 2.88 10.36
N SER A 409 0.31 3.25 10.18
CA SER A 409 -0.24 4.54 10.64
C SER A 409 -0.67 4.54 12.11
N ALA A 410 -0.68 3.40 12.79
CA ALA A 410 -1.06 3.26 14.20
C ALA A 410 -0.17 4.06 15.17
N ARG A 411 1.04 4.39 14.75
CA ARG A 411 1.98 5.22 15.52
C ARG A 411 1.57 6.68 15.62
N SER A 412 0.72 7.16 14.71
CA SER A 412 0.33 8.57 14.66
C SER A 412 -0.39 9.03 15.93
N PRO A 413 0.15 10.02 16.65
CA PRO A 413 -0.51 10.61 17.83
C PRO A 413 -1.88 11.19 17.48
N LEU A 414 -2.02 11.76 16.28
CA LEU A 414 -3.27 12.35 15.81
C LEU A 414 -4.38 11.29 15.68
N ILE A 415 -4.07 10.11 15.14
CA ILE A 415 -5.03 9.00 15.04
C ILE A 415 -5.42 8.49 16.41
N LYS A 416 -4.45 8.29 17.31
CA LYS A 416 -4.72 7.85 18.69
C LYS A 416 -5.61 8.85 19.43
N LYS A 417 -5.33 10.13 19.31
CA LYS A 417 -6.13 11.22 19.89
C LYS A 417 -7.57 11.16 19.37
N ALA A 418 -7.76 11.08 18.06
CA ALA A 418 -9.08 11.05 17.43
C ALA A 418 -9.91 9.82 17.86
N LEU A 419 -9.29 8.65 17.96
CA LEU A 419 -9.94 7.42 18.47
C LEU A 419 -10.32 7.54 19.95
N ALA A 420 -9.45 8.11 20.79
CA ALA A 420 -9.74 8.35 22.20
C ALA A 420 -10.87 9.36 22.43
N GLU A 421 -10.99 10.36 21.57
CA GLU A 421 -12.09 11.33 21.57
C GLU A 421 -13.42 10.70 21.13
N GLN A 422 -13.39 9.81 20.13
CA GLN A 422 -14.57 9.11 19.63
C GLN A 422 -15.08 8.04 20.62
N LEU A 423 -14.18 7.34 21.31
CA LEU A 423 -14.48 6.26 22.24
C LEU A 423 -13.88 6.54 23.63
N PRO A 424 -14.43 7.54 24.35
CA PRO A 424 -13.87 7.94 25.62
C PRO A 424 -13.97 6.80 26.65
N GLY A 425 -12.85 6.61 27.37
CA GLY A 425 -12.75 5.60 28.43
C GLY A 425 -12.45 4.18 27.95
N ILE A 426 -12.37 3.92 26.65
CA ILE A 426 -11.92 2.64 26.13
C ILE A 426 -10.39 2.68 25.98
N PRO A 427 -9.65 1.74 26.61
CA PRO A 427 -8.19 1.71 26.50
C PRO A 427 -7.76 1.37 25.06
N ILE A 428 -6.71 2.04 24.59
CA ILE A 428 -6.06 1.76 23.30
C ILE A 428 -4.81 0.92 23.61
N ALA A 429 -4.83 -0.34 23.19
CA ALA A 429 -3.67 -1.19 23.16
C ALA A 429 -3.00 -1.09 21.78
N GLY A 430 -1.69 -0.97 21.77
CA GLY A 430 -0.88 -1.07 20.56
C GLY A 430 -0.08 -2.36 20.56
N GLY A 431 0.09 -2.97 19.41
CA GLY A 431 0.98 -4.11 19.20
C GLY A 431 2.28 -3.71 18.53
N ASP A 432 2.96 -4.69 17.92
CA ASP A 432 3.97 -4.42 16.90
C ASP A 432 3.24 -3.90 15.67
N ASP A 433 3.30 -2.59 15.46
CA ASP A 433 2.53 -1.86 14.44
C ASP A 433 2.74 -2.42 13.01
N PHE A 434 3.82 -3.15 12.78
CA PHE A 434 4.16 -3.74 11.48
C PHE A 434 4.17 -5.27 11.47
N GLY A 435 4.16 -5.92 12.61
CA GLY A 435 4.32 -7.38 12.71
C GLY A 435 3.08 -8.14 13.14
N SER A 436 2.08 -7.49 13.75
CA SER A 436 0.92 -8.17 14.33
C SER A 436 0.06 -8.89 13.29
N VAL A 437 -0.18 -8.30 12.13
CA VAL A 437 -0.90 -8.96 11.02
C VAL A 437 -0.14 -10.22 10.59
N THR A 438 1.15 -10.09 10.33
CA THR A 438 1.99 -11.19 9.85
C THR A 438 2.11 -12.31 10.89
N ALA A 439 2.30 -11.94 12.17
CA ALA A 439 2.32 -12.88 13.28
C ALA A 439 0.99 -13.64 13.41
N GLY A 440 -0.12 -12.93 13.32
CA GLY A 440 -1.44 -13.55 13.35
C GLY A 440 -1.72 -14.46 12.14
N LEU A 441 -1.25 -14.09 10.95
CA LEU A 441 -1.32 -14.95 9.75
C LEU A 441 -0.51 -16.23 9.95
N ALA A 442 0.66 -16.18 10.59
CA ALA A 442 1.45 -17.37 10.91
C ALA A 442 0.76 -18.27 11.94
N ARG A 443 0.13 -17.69 12.98
CA ARG A 443 -0.70 -18.43 13.92
C ARG A 443 -1.88 -19.10 13.22
N TRP A 444 -2.55 -18.39 12.32
CA TRP A 444 -3.66 -18.96 11.56
C TRP A 444 -3.19 -20.05 10.60
N ALA A 445 -2.03 -19.89 9.97
CA ALA A 445 -1.42 -20.93 9.14
C ALA A 445 -1.16 -22.21 9.93
N GLN A 446 -0.70 -22.09 11.16
CA GLN A 446 -0.55 -23.24 12.05
C GLN A 446 -1.89 -23.94 12.32
N VAL A 447 -2.97 -23.20 12.57
CA VAL A 447 -4.30 -23.79 12.80
C VAL A 447 -4.84 -24.50 11.55
N MET A 448 -4.58 -23.94 10.38
CA MET A 448 -5.18 -24.45 9.12
C MET A 448 -4.41 -25.59 8.48
N PHE A 449 -3.07 -25.61 8.61
CA PHE A 449 -2.21 -26.56 7.90
C PHE A 449 -1.57 -27.63 8.83
N SER A 450 -1.79 -27.55 10.16
CA SER A 450 -1.31 -28.57 11.11
C SER A 450 -2.25 -29.75 11.27
#